data_55827aee337ea16ee454441f15e1fbf1
#
_entry.id   55827aee337ea16ee454441f15e1fbf1
#
_cell.length_a   1.000
_cell.length_b   1.000
_cell.length_c   1.000
_cell.angle_alpha   90.00
_cell.angle_beta   90.00
_cell.angle_gamma   90.00
#
_symmetry.space_group_name_H-M   'P 1'
#
loop_
_entity.id
_entity.type
_entity.pdbx_description
1 polymer ?
#
loop_
_entity_poly.entity_id
_entity_poly.type
_entity_poly.pdbx_seq_one_letter_code
_entity_poly.pdbx_strand_id
1 'polypeptide(L)'
;MNKQELTYWITLALIPKMWTKRKNEIYVNCFQHVPQISIIDLFEDSSNWDIVGLNETEKIQFEEARLQLANNSFLVEDLMSQGYDILPVTHEEYPKLLKKNLKFNAPVVIYIKGNKSLLKEESIAIVGSRSADEKSLAFTENIARKA
;
A
#
# COMPACT_ATOMS: atom_id res chain seq x y z
N MET A 1 -6.76 -12.72 -3.62
CA MET A 1 -6.12 -11.89 -4.65
C MET A 1 -4.89 -12.62 -5.18
N ASN A 2 -4.76 -12.72 -6.50
CA ASN A 2 -3.67 -13.48 -7.10
C ASN A 2 -2.37 -12.67 -7.20
N LYS A 3 -1.26 -13.36 -7.48
CA LYS A 3 0.06 -12.72 -7.60
C LYS A 3 0.12 -11.64 -8.66
N GLN A 4 -0.60 -11.81 -9.77
CA GLN A 4 -0.63 -10.82 -10.84
C GLN A 4 -1.22 -9.49 -10.36
N GLU A 5 -2.38 -9.53 -9.72
CA GLU A 5 -3.00 -8.32 -9.15
C GLU A 5 -2.09 -7.66 -8.11
N LEU A 6 -1.48 -8.46 -7.22
CA LEU A 6 -0.55 -7.94 -6.21
C LEU A 6 0.63 -7.22 -6.85
N THR A 7 1.14 -7.74 -7.97
CA THR A 7 2.23 -7.09 -8.71
C THR A 7 1.82 -5.70 -9.19
N TYR A 8 0.62 -5.55 -9.73
CA TYR A 8 0.13 -4.24 -10.20
C TYR A 8 -0.12 -3.28 -9.03
N TRP A 9 -0.65 -3.76 -7.90
CA TRP A 9 -0.82 -2.93 -6.71
C TRP A 9 0.50 -2.43 -6.15
N ILE A 10 1.50 -3.30 -6.06
CA ILE A 10 2.86 -2.92 -5.64
C ILE A 10 3.45 -1.92 -6.63
N THR A 11 3.24 -2.11 -7.92
CA THR A 11 3.72 -1.19 -8.94
C THR A 11 3.13 0.21 -8.76
N LEU A 12 1.83 0.32 -8.48
CA LEU A 12 1.21 1.59 -8.14
C LEU A 12 1.83 2.19 -6.86
N ALA A 13 1.97 1.38 -5.83
CA ALA A 13 2.51 1.83 -4.54
C ALA A 13 3.94 2.38 -4.65
N LEU A 14 4.75 1.80 -5.54
CA LEU A 14 6.17 2.14 -5.69
C LEU A 14 6.44 3.22 -6.74
N ILE A 15 5.43 3.81 -7.38
CA ILE A 15 5.66 4.92 -8.31
C ILE A 15 6.37 6.06 -7.57
N PRO A 16 7.59 6.43 -7.98
CA PRO A 16 8.31 7.51 -7.31
C PRO A 16 7.70 8.87 -7.61
N LYS A 17 7.87 9.82 -6.68
CA LYS A 17 7.41 11.21 -6.82
C LYS A 17 5.89 11.36 -7.01
N MET A 18 5.13 10.38 -6.58
CA MET A 18 3.68 10.45 -6.54
C MET A 18 3.23 10.24 -5.10
N TRP A 19 2.42 11.16 -4.58
CA TRP A 19 1.93 11.10 -3.21
C TRP A 19 0.90 9.98 -3.02
N THR A 20 0.86 9.41 -1.84
CA THR A 20 -0.11 8.37 -1.47
C THR A 20 -1.55 8.81 -1.72
N LYS A 21 -1.88 10.05 -1.39
CA LYS A 21 -3.21 10.62 -1.63
C LYS A 21 -3.59 10.54 -3.11
N ARG A 22 -2.67 10.89 -4.01
CA ARG A 22 -2.93 10.84 -5.45
C ARG A 22 -3.10 9.41 -5.95
N LYS A 23 -2.30 8.48 -5.47
CA LYS A 23 -2.45 7.05 -5.80
C LYS A 23 -3.83 6.53 -5.41
N ASN A 24 -4.31 6.91 -4.22
CA ASN A 24 -5.64 6.54 -3.76
C ASN A 24 -6.74 7.18 -4.60
N GLU A 25 -6.61 8.45 -4.98
CA GLU A 25 -7.57 9.12 -5.87
C GLU A 25 -7.66 8.40 -7.23
N ILE A 26 -6.54 7.99 -7.78
CA ILE A 26 -6.49 7.29 -9.07
C ILE A 26 -7.24 5.97 -8.99
N TYR A 27 -6.95 5.12 -7.99
CA TYR A 27 -7.65 3.84 -7.92
C TYR A 27 -9.15 4.00 -7.61
N VAL A 28 -9.52 5.00 -6.82
CA VAL A 28 -10.94 5.29 -6.56
C VAL A 28 -11.64 5.70 -7.84
N ASN A 29 -11.03 6.52 -8.68
CA ASN A 29 -11.58 6.88 -9.98
C ASN A 29 -11.77 5.64 -10.86
N CYS A 30 -10.84 4.69 -10.83
CA CYS A 30 -10.98 3.42 -11.54
C CYS A 30 -12.19 2.62 -11.04
N PHE A 31 -12.34 2.51 -9.73
CA PHE A 31 -13.36 1.65 -9.12
C PHE A 31 -14.75 2.27 -9.18
N GLN A 32 -14.86 3.60 -9.23
CA GLN A 32 -16.14 4.30 -9.39
C GLN A 32 -16.58 4.42 -10.84
N HIS A 33 -15.68 4.20 -11.80
CA HIS A 33 -16.01 4.23 -13.21
C HIS A 33 -16.96 3.08 -13.58
N VAL A 34 -17.84 3.30 -14.53
CA VAL A 34 -18.78 2.28 -15.02
C VAL A 34 -18.57 2.10 -16.53
N PRO A 35 -18.09 0.94 -16.97
CA PRO A 35 -17.69 -0.25 -16.18
C PRO A 35 -16.44 -0.01 -15.35
N GLN A 36 -16.30 -0.76 -14.24
CA GLN A 36 -15.15 -0.63 -13.35
C GLN A 36 -13.85 -0.96 -14.08
N ILE A 37 -12.83 -0.12 -13.87
CA ILE A 37 -11.49 -0.32 -14.42
C ILE A 37 -10.66 -1.08 -13.35
N SER A 38 -10.13 -2.24 -13.70
CA SER A 38 -9.28 -3.00 -12.79
C SER A 38 -7.89 -2.37 -12.68
N ILE A 39 -7.16 -2.73 -11.62
CA ILE A 39 -5.76 -2.27 -11.47
C ILE A 39 -4.89 -2.75 -12.64
N ILE A 40 -5.17 -3.92 -13.19
CA ILE A 40 -4.46 -4.46 -14.35
C ILE A 40 -4.75 -3.60 -15.58
N ASP A 41 -6.01 -3.32 -15.86
CA ASP A 41 -6.42 -2.52 -17.02
C ASP A 41 -5.91 -1.08 -16.94
N LEU A 42 -5.79 -0.55 -15.72
CA LEU A 42 -5.21 0.78 -15.52
C LEU A 42 -3.79 0.86 -16.08
N PHE A 43 -2.98 -0.18 -15.87
CA PHE A 43 -1.60 -0.21 -16.38
C PHE A 43 -1.49 -0.67 -17.82
N GLU A 44 -2.28 -1.67 -18.22
CA GLU A 44 -2.15 -2.31 -19.53
C GLU A 44 -2.83 -1.53 -20.66
N ASP A 45 -3.87 -0.78 -20.37
CA ASP A 45 -4.61 -0.02 -21.36
C ASP A 45 -4.49 1.49 -21.10
N SER A 46 -3.61 2.15 -21.83
CA SER A 46 -3.34 3.58 -21.69
C SER A 46 -4.55 4.46 -22.03
N SER A 47 -5.55 3.93 -22.74
CA SER A 47 -6.79 4.69 -23.01
C SER A 47 -7.56 5.00 -21.72
N ASN A 48 -7.35 4.25 -20.65
CA ASN A 48 -7.94 4.49 -19.35
C ASN A 48 -7.35 5.69 -18.62
N TRP A 49 -6.17 6.14 -19.00
CA TRP A 49 -5.47 7.21 -18.27
C TRP A 49 -6.19 8.56 -18.31
N ASP A 50 -6.73 8.94 -19.46
CA ASP A 50 -7.55 10.13 -19.56
C ASP A 50 -8.88 9.98 -18.79
N ILE A 51 -9.45 8.79 -18.82
CA ILE A 51 -10.70 8.48 -18.10
C ILE A 51 -10.55 8.70 -16.60
N VAL A 52 -9.42 8.26 -16.03
CA VAL A 52 -9.16 8.40 -14.59
C VAL A 52 -8.48 9.72 -14.21
N GLY A 53 -8.25 10.58 -15.18
CA GLY A 53 -7.75 11.93 -14.96
C GLY A 53 -6.25 12.05 -14.71
N LEU A 54 -5.42 11.21 -15.35
CA LEU A 54 -3.98 11.35 -15.28
C LEU A 54 -3.53 12.58 -16.08
N ASN A 55 -2.68 13.41 -15.49
CA ASN A 55 -2.01 14.48 -16.22
C ASN A 55 -0.81 13.94 -17.00
N GLU A 56 -0.16 14.79 -17.82
CA GLU A 56 0.94 14.36 -18.68
C GLU A 56 2.14 13.83 -17.89
N THR A 57 2.46 14.44 -16.75
CA THR A 57 3.53 13.96 -15.87
C THR A 57 3.21 12.57 -15.31
N GLU A 58 1.98 12.37 -14.88
CA GLU A 58 1.52 11.09 -14.34
C GLU A 58 1.51 9.99 -15.40
N LYS A 59 1.15 10.31 -16.64
CA LYS A 59 1.23 9.37 -17.75
C LYS A 59 2.66 8.86 -17.97
N ILE A 60 3.64 9.76 -17.89
CA ILE A 60 5.06 9.38 -17.96
C ILE A 60 5.44 8.48 -16.80
N GLN A 61 4.99 8.80 -15.58
CA GLN A 61 5.23 7.98 -14.39
C GLN A 61 4.66 6.57 -14.55
N PHE A 62 3.47 6.45 -15.12
CA PHE A 62 2.84 5.14 -15.40
C PHE A 62 3.59 4.37 -16.49
N GLU A 63 4.06 5.04 -17.55
CA GLU A 63 4.88 4.40 -18.57
C GLU A 63 6.18 3.82 -17.98
N GLU A 64 6.86 4.59 -17.15
CA GLU A 64 8.06 4.14 -16.44
C GLU A 64 7.76 3.01 -15.47
N ALA A 65 6.63 3.09 -14.76
CA ALA A 65 6.21 2.07 -13.81
C ALA A 65 5.95 0.71 -14.52
N ARG A 66 5.42 0.73 -15.72
CA ARG A 66 5.22 -0.50 -16.52
C ARG A 66 6.51 -1.28 -16.71
N LEU A 67 7.63 -0.58 -16.85
CA LEU A 67 8.94 -1.21 -17.02
C LEU A 67 9.40 -1.96 -15.77
N GLN A 68 8.80 -1.66 -14.63
CA GLN A 68 9.13 -2.30 -13.35
C GLN A 68 8.25 -3.52 -13.03
N LEU A 69 7.27 -3.84 -13.87
CA LEU A 69 6.34 -4.95 -13.60
C LEU A 69 7.06 -6.28 -13.40
N ALA A 70 8.03 -6.61 -14.23
CA ALA A 70 8.81 -7.84 -14.09
C ALA A 70 9.58 -7.89 -12.78
N ASN A 71 10.28 -6.81 -12.43
CA ASN A 71 11.00 -6.70 -11.17
C ASN A 71 10.06 -6.80 -9.97
N ASN A 72 8.91 -6.16 -10.04
CA ASN A 72 7.93 -6.18 -8.97
C ASN A 72 7.26 -7.54 -8.83
N SER A 73 7.14 -8.30 -9.90
CA SER A 73 6.67 -9.69 -9.84
C SER A 73 7.64 -10.56 -9.03
N PHE A 74 8.94 -10.40 -9.22
CA PHE A 74 9.95 -11.09 -8.40
C PHE A 74 9.89 -10.63 -6.94
N LEU A 75 9.68 -9.35 -6.71
CA LEU A 75 9.52 -8.81 -5.36
C LEU A 75 8.33 -9.45 -4.63
N VAL A 76 7.19 -9.58 -5.30
CA VAL A 76 6.01 -10.26 -4.75
C VAL A 76 6.34 -11.69 -4.36
N GLU A 77 6.97 -12.44 -5.25
CA GLU A 77 7.35 -13.83 -4.97
C GLU A 77 8.32 -13.94 -3.81
N ASP A 78 9.32 -13.07 -3.75
CA ASP A 78 10.30 -13.03 -2.68
C ASP A 78 9.65 -12.74 -1.32
N LEU A 79 8.82 -11.71 -1.24
CA LEU A 79 8.10 -11.36 -0.02
C LEU A 79 7.19 -12.50 0.46
N MET A 80 6.44 -13.11 -0.46
CA MET A 80 5.57 -14.23 -0.11
C MET A 80 6.37 -15.44 0.37
N SER A 81 7.52 -15.72 -0.24
CA SER A 81 8.40 -16.81 0.18
C SER A 81 8.98 -16.59 1.58
N GLN A 82 9.13 -15.35 1.99
CA GLN A 82 9.59 -14.98 3.33
C GLN A 82 8.46 -14.96 4.37
N GLY A 83 7.23 -15.26 3.98
CA GLY A 83 6.09 -15.29 4.87
C GLY A 83 5.36 -13.96 5.05
N TYR A 84 5.61 -12.97 4.19
CA TYR A 84 4.84 -11.74 4.20
C TYR A 84 3.49 -11.90 3.51
N ASP A 85 2.47 -11.31 4.12
CA ASP A 85 1.19 -11.05 3.47
C ASP A 85 1.23 -9.65 2.87
N ILE A 86 0.76 -9.54 1.64
CA ILE A 86 0.71 -8.27 0.90
C ILE A 86 -0.76 -7.88 0.80
N LEU A 87 -1.12 -6.77 1.44
CA LEU A 87 -2.51 -6.32 1.53
C LEU A 87 -2.70 -4.97 0.83
N PRO A 88 -3.23 -4.96 -0.38
CA PRO A 88 -3.71 -3.74 -1.00
C PRO A 88 -4.86 -3.11 -0.22
N VAL A 89 -5.03 -1.81 -0.36
CA VAL A 89 -6.06 -1.03 0.36
C VAL A 89 -7.48 -1.53 0.10
N THR A 90 -7.72 -2.26 -0.97
CA THR A 90 -9.01 -2.86 -1.31
C THR A 90 -9.20 -4.27 -0.76
N HIS A 91 -8.16 -4.85 -0.18
CA HIS A 91 -8.23 -6.20 0.37
C HIS A 91 -9.11 -6.23 1.63
N GLU A 92 -9.90 -7.30 1.79
CA GLU A 92 -10.82 -7.44 2.93
C GLU A 92 -10.11 -7.46 4.29
N GLU A 93 -8.87 -7.96 4.33
CA GLU A 93 -8.05 -8.01 5.55
C GLU A 93 -7.26 -6.74 5.82
N TYR A 94 -7.31 -5.75 4.93
CA TYR A 94 -6.67 -4.45 5.17
C TYR A 94 -7.26 -3.80 6.43
N PRO A 95 -6.45 -3.28 7.36
CA PRO A 95 -6.95 -2.73 8.62
C PRO A 95 -7.96 -1.61 8.40
N LYS A 96 -9.20 -1.84 8.78
CA LYS A 96 -10.31 -0.88 8.60
C LYS A 96 -10.07 0.42 9.34
N LEU A 97 -9.48 0.33 10.54
CA LEU A 97 -9.18 1.50 11.37
C LEU A 97 -8.14 2.40 10.71
N LEU A 98 -7.11 1.81 10.11
CA LEU A 98 -6.08 2.54 9.38
C LEU A 98 -6.70 3.30 8.20
N LYS A 99 -7.53 2.64 7.43
CA LYS A 99 -8.24 3.22 6.28
C LYS A 99 -9.21 4.34 6.73
N LYS A 100 -9.94 4.11 7.81
CA LYS A 100 -10.88 5.09 8.36
C LYS A 100 -10.17 6.36 8.84
N ASN A 101 -9.04 6.22 9.52
CA ASN A 101 -8.32 7.35 10.12
C ASN A 101 -7.49 8.12 9.10
N LEU A 102 -6.86 7.44 8.15
CA LEU A 102 -5.98 8.07 7.17
C LEU A 102 -6.69 8.46 5.87
N LYS A 103 -7.83 7.86 5.57
CA LYS A 103 -8.62 8.15 4.35
C LYS A 103 -7.74 8.03 3.10
N PHE A 104 -7.64 9.08 2.29
CA PHE A 104 -6.82 9.11 1.09
C PHE A 104 -5.30 9.09 1.36
N ASN A 105 -4.88 9.25 2.61
CA ASN A 105 -3.47 9.11 2.99
C ASN A 105 -3.12 7.70 3.48
N ALA A 106 -4.06 6.76 3.44
CA ALA A 106 -3.80 5.37 3.79
C ALA A 106 -2.82 4.75 2.78
N PRO A 107 -1.80 4.01 3.23
CA PRO A 107 -0.89 3.31 2.32
C PRO A 107 -1.67 2.43 1.33
N VAL A 108 -1.31 2.51 0.06
CA VAL A 108 -1.99 1.74 -1.00
C VAL A 108 -1.79 0.24 -0.81
N VAL A 109 -0.62 -0.13 -0.29
CA VAL A 109 -0.27 -1.52 0.04
C VAL A 109 0.44 -1.54 1.38
N ILE A 110 0.12 -2.51 2.23
CA ILE A 110 0.86 -2.80 3.45
C ILE A 110 1.41 -4.22 3.40
N TYR A 111 2.51 -4.43 4.09
CA TYR A 111 3.20 -5.72 4.18
C TYR A 111 3.15 -6.18 5.62
N ILE A 112 2.69 -7.41 5.85
CA ILE A 112 2.50 -7.94 7.19
C ILE A 112 3.21 -9.27 7.32
N LYS A 113 3.95 -9.43 8.39
CA LYS A 113 4.54 -10.71 8.76
C LYS A 113 4.14 -11.04 10.19
N GLY A 114 3.54 -12.21 10.40
CA GLY A 114 3.08 -12.64 11.70
C GLY A 114 1.56 -12.78 11.79
N ASN A 115 1.02 -12.60 12.99
CA ASN A 115 -0.39 -12.82 13.26
C ASN A 115 -1.25 -11.59 12.87
N LYS A 116 -1.94 -11.68 11.74
CA LYS A 116 -2.81 -10.60 11.24
C LYS A 116 -4.00 -10.28 12.15
N SER A 117 -4.43 -11.22 12.98
CA SER A 117 -5.55 -10.99 13.88
C SER A 117 -5.29 -9.86 14.89
N LEU A 118 -4.02 -9.60 15.20
CA LEU A 118 -3.62 -8.51 16.09
C LEU A 118 -3.98 -7.13 15.55
N LEU A 119 -4.17 -6.98 14.24
CA LEU A 119 -4.55 -5.71 13.61
C LEU A 119 -5.97 -5.28 13.95
N LYS A 120 -6.79 -6.18 14.47
CA LYS A 120 -8.18 -5.91 14.87
C LYS A 120 -8.31 -5.59 16.36
N GLU A 121 -7.24 -5.73 17.13
CA GLU A 121 -7.23 -5.50 18.56
C GLU A 121 -6.87 -4.04 18.89
N GLU A 122 -7.28 -3.62 20.09
CA GLU A 122 -6.85 -2.32 20.61
C GLU A 122 -5.34 -2.31 20.79
N SER A 123 -4.71 -1.19 20.47
CA SER A 123 -3.27 -1.05 20.53
C SER A 123 -2.86 0.31 21.04
N ILE A 124 -1.62 0.39 21.54
CA ILE A 124 -0.97 1.62 21.96
C ILE A 124 0.17 1.90 20.99
N ALA A 125 0.21 3.12 20.45
CA ALA A 125 1.32 3.56 19.62
C ALA A 125 2.39 4.19 20.51
N ILE A 126 3.65 3.75 20.33
CA ILE A 126 4.80 4.29 21.03
C ILE A 126 5.75 4.86 19.97
N VAL A 127 6.06 6.14 20.09
CA VAL A 127 6.97 6.83 19.19
C VAL A 127 8.04 7.55 20.00
N GLY A 128 9.21 7.73 19.40
CA GLY A 128 10.30 8.37 20.10
C GLY A 128 11.50 8.69 19.21
N SER A 129 12.53 9.22 19.84
CA SER A 129 13.79 9.55 19.18
C SER A 129 14.57 8.30 18.79
N ARG A 130 15.27 8.34 17.67
CA ARG A 130 16.23 7.31 17.27
C ARG A 130 17.44 7.24 18.20
N SER A 131 17.67 8.30 18.99
CA SER A 131 18.77 8.44 19.94
C SER A 131 18.27 8.44 21.39
N ALA A 132 17.20 7.72 21.70
CA ALA A 132 16.65 7.63 23.05
C ALA A 132 17.68 7.05 24.03
N ASP A 133 17.72 7.60 25.27
CA ASP A 133 18.60 7.12 26.33
C ASP A 133 18.09 5.81 26.98
N GLU A 134 18.91 5.20 27.84
CA GLU A 134 18.58 3.93 28.49
C GLU A 134 17.35 4.04 29.38
N LYS A 135 17.13 5.16 30.07
CA LYS A 135 15.96 5.37 30.93
C LYS A 135 14.69 5.44 30.11
N SER A 136 14.72 6.16 28.99
CA SER A 136 13.60 6.27 28.07
C SER A 136 13.28 4.92 27.43
N LEU A 137 14.27 4.16 27.03
CA LEU A 137 14.10 2.81 26.48
C LEU A 137 13.51 1.85 27.51
N ALA A 138 13.99 1.86 28.74
CA ALA A 138 13.48 1.01 29.83
C ALA A 138 12.04 1.37 30.19
N PHE A 139 11.70 2.65 30.25
CA PHE A 139 10.33 3.12 30.49
C PHE A 139 9.38 2.67 29.36
N THR A 140 9.80 2.85 28.12
CA THR A 140 9.02 2.43 26.95
C THR A 140 8.79 0.93 26.93
N GLU A 141 9.81 0.14 27.21
CA GLU A 141 9.72 -1.31 27.31
C GLU A 141 8.71 -1.74 28.40
N ASN A 142 8.74 -1.10 29.55
CA ASN A 142 7.81 -1.38 30.65
C ASN A 142 6.36 -1.07 30.25
N ILE A 143 6.12 0.05 29.59
CA ILE A 143 4.77 0.40 29.07
C ILE A 143 4.32 -0.62 28.02
N ALA A 144 5.20 -1.00 27.10
CA ALA A 144 4.89 -1.97 26.05
C ALA A 144 4.50 -3.34 26.62
N ARG A 145 5.15 -3.79 27.70
CA ARG A 145 4.84 -5.05 28.36
C ARG A 145 3.49 -5.04 29.06
N LYS A 146 3.04 -3.88 29.55
CA LYS A 146 1.76 -3.72 30.25
C LYS A 146 0.58 -3.54 29.30
N ALA A 147 0.87 -3.17 28.06
CA ALA A 147 -0.15 -3.03 27.03
C ALA A 147 -0.54 -4.42 26.46
#